data_368861a83fb9fba0eddbb8fd2ac8ad0d
#
_entry.id   368861a83fb9fba0eddbb8fd2ac8ad0d
#
_cell.length_a   1.000
_cell.length_b   1.000
_cell.length_c   1.000
_cell.angle_alpha   90.00
_cell.angle_beta   90.00
_cell.angle_gamma   90.00
#
_symmetry.space_group_name_H-M   'P 1'
#
loop_
_entity.id
_entity.type
_entity.pdbx_description
1 polymer ?
#
loop_
_entity_poly.entity_id
_entity_poly.type
_entity_poly.pdbx_seq_one_letter_code
_entity_poly.pdbx_strand_id
1 'polypeptide(L)'
;MAGPDRREWLGVSAAGMLASGALAAGQRKAGPIVTENDRPGSPDWQLTYARFDATAKYRSSLIEGYASRTSVRAGQQISFFASVQQPGPVSIDIFRMGYYQGLGARRMAKLGPFPCRPQPTPPVADKRLRSCAWDPLTEFRIPADWPSGVYLGKLSAGHHRYQSYIVFIVTDDRPADILFQCSTNTWQAYNKWPENHSLYDNDRPDKKPLISGVRASFDRPYAKYPQVVDHSLSLGSGEFLLWEYPFVYWLERHGYDVRYCANEDIDVGGADFIAKSKGFLSIGHDEYWTRKQYDSCLEAVKRGVNFGFFSGNSVCFVIDNPSPRVIERVGRYGGIRPGEEKYMADLPVQAPSEAALIGAQTVSPFNGSGDWTVTKPEHWIFEGTGMKKGDFIPGLVGWEFHGDPAPIPGLEVVAAGTTVNSGLASSHYEATIYPGPKGNSVFNASTIFWAMGLSSPPGHILPFVHDGRPLGPDPRVERITSNLLARWLK
;
A
#
# COMPACT_ATOMS: atom_id res chain seq x y z
N MET A 1 -28.47 33.54 -25.88
CA MET A 1 -27.00 33.53 -25.94
C MET A 1 -26.57 32.06 -25.89
N ALA A 2 -26.10 31.54 -27.02
CA ALA A 2 -25.74 30.15 -27.21
C ALA A 2 -24.40 29.87 -26.51
N GLY A 3 -24.33 28.78 -25.74
CA GLY A 3 -23.09 28.31 -25.13
C GLY A 3 -22.18 27.60 -26.14
N PRO A 4 -20.87 27.52 -25.90
CA PRO A 4 -19.91 26.97 -26.85
C PRO A 4 -20.05 25.46 -27.05
N ASP A 5 -19.85 25.05 -28.30
CA ASP A 5 -19.99 23.69 -28.81
C ASP A 5 -18.92 22.75 -28.26
N ARG A 6 -19.34 21.51 -27.89
CA ARG A 6 -18.53 20.45 -27.28
C ARG A 6 -17.48 19.77 -28.19
N ARG A 7 -17.14 20.37 -29.33
CA ARG A 7 -16.26 19.77 -30.34
C ARG A 7 -14.83 20.32 -30.43
N GLU A 8 -14.44 21.28 -29.58
CA GLU A 8 -13.11 21.92 -29.66
C GLU A 8 -12.06 21.40 -28.64
N TRP A 9 -12.30 20.30 -27.94
CA TRP A 9 -11.35 19.75 -26.94
C TRP A 9 -10.58 18.50 -27.38
N LEU A 10 -10.50 18.23 -28.67
CA LEU A 10 -9.72 17.10 -29.23
C LEU A 10 -8.57 17.56 -30.15
N GLY A 11 -7.86 18.59 -29.79
CA GLY A 11 -6.81 19.11 -30.65
C GLY A 11 -5.64 19.76 -29.93
N VAL A 12 -5.14 19.18 -28.79
CA VAL A 12 -3.86 19.63 -28.23
C VAL A 12 -2.96 18.43 -27.93
N SER A 13 -2.05 18.21 -28.88
CA SER A 13 -0.62 17.94 -28.70
C SER A 13 -0.19 16.51 -28.44
N ALA A 14 -0.01 15.78 -29.53
CA ALA A 14 0.98 14.72 -29.66
C ALA A 14 2.37 15.27 -30.02
N ALA A 15 2.87 16.32 -29.37
CA ALA A 15 4.16 16.96 -29.69
C ALA A 15 4.92 17.48 -28.46
N GLY A 16 4.81 16.79 -27.32
CA GLY A 16 5.48 17.18 -26.07
C GLY A 16 6.20 16.04 -25.33
N MET A 17 6.38 14.89 -25.95
CA MET A 17 7.03 13.73 -25.32
C MET A 17 8.36 13.37 -25.99
N LEU A 18 9.36 14.24 -25.97
CA LEU A 18 10.75 13.86 -26.27
C LEU A 18 11.72 14.89 -25.68
N ALA A 19 11.74 14.99 -24.35
CA ALA A 19 12.89 15.49 -23.59
C ALA A 19 12.83 15.01 -22.13
N SER A 20 12.62 13.70 -21.92
CA SER A 20 13.01 13.08 -20.66
C SER A 20 14.52 13.05 -20.68
N GLY A 21 15.16 13.99 -19.98
CA GLY A 21 16.58 13.92 -19.71
C GLY A 21 16.90 12.52 -19.17
N ALA A 22 17.70 11.79 -19.91
CA ALA A 22 18.28 10.54 -19.45
C ALA A 22 19.06 10.85 -18.17
N LEU A 23 18.44 10.67 -17.01
CA LEU A 23 19.17 10.46 -15.77
C LEU A 23 20.14 9.34 -16.09
N ALA A 24 21.43 9.56 -15.87
CA ALA A 24 22.48 8.59 -16.15
C ALA A 24 21.99 7.23 -15.67
N ALA A 25 21.66 6.37 -16.63
CA ALA A 25 21.36 4.98 -16.38
C ALA A 25 22.68 4.38 -15.89
N GLY A 26 22.90 4.43 -14.57
CA GLY A 26 23.88 3.54 -13.97
C GLY A 26 23.53 2.16 -14.52
N GLN A 27 24.52 1.46 -15.07
CA GLN A 27 24.32 0.15 -15.68
C GLN A 27 23.38 -0.66 -14.79
N ARG A 28 22.17 -0.95 -15.31
CA ARG A 28 21.20 -1.80 -14.60
C ARG A 28 21.93 -3.09 -14.28
N LYS A 29 22.16 -3.36 -13.00
CA LYS A 29 22.75 -4.63 -12.59
C LYS A 29 21.80 -5.71 -13.09
N ALA A 30 22.31 -6.67 -13.84
CA ALA A 30 21.54 -7.85 -14.21
C ALA A 30 21.02 -8.51 -12.94
N GLY A 31 19.69 -8.63 -12.82
CA GLY A 31 19.03 -9.17 -11.63
C GLY A 31 17.71 -9.84 -12.02
N PRO A 32 17.13 -10.65 -11.14
CA PRO A 32 15.91 -11.40 -11.45
C PRO A 32 14.74 -10.49 -11.83
N ILE A 33 14.62 -9.33 -11.18
CA ILE A 33 13.55 -8.36 -11.45
C ILE A 33 13.74 -7.65 -12.80
N VAL A 34 14.98 -7.30 -13.15
CA VAL A 34 15.29 -6.72 -14.47
C VAL A 34 14.95 -7.72 -15.57
N THR A 35 15.44 -8.96 -15.43
CA THR A 35 15.16 -10.05 -16.39
C THR A 35 13.64 -10.31 -16.51
N GLU A 36 12.92 -10.24 -15.41
CA GLU A 36 11.47 -10.40 -15.43
C GLU A 36 10.77 -9.26 -16.18
N ASN A 37 11.18 -8.02 -15.97
CA ASN A 37 10.58 -6.83 -16.61
C ASN A 37 10.95 -6.69 -18.09
N ASP A 38 11.96 -7.40 -18.57
CA ASP A 38 12.31 -7.49 -20.00
C ASP A 38 11.38 -8.44 -20.76
N ARG A 39 10.58 -9.25 -20.06
CA ARG A 39 9.56 -10.11 -20.68
C ARG A 39 8.35 -9.28 -21.16
N PRO A 40 7.63 -9.74 -22.19
CA PRO A 40 6.45 -9.04 -22.68
C PRO A 40 5.39 -8.85 -21.59
N GLY A 41 4.97 -7.61 -21.38
CA GLY A 41 3.85 -7.28 -20.51
C GLY A 41 2.50 -7.53 -21.17
N SER A 42 1.42 -7.34 -20.41
CA SER A 42 0.03 -7.46 -20.87
C SER A 42 -0.83 -6.35 -20.28
N PRO A 43 -1.54 -5.57 -21.07
CA PRO A 43 -2.49 -4.57 -20.59
C PRO A 43 -3.78 -5.18 -20.04
N ASP A 44 -4.02 -6.47 -20.31
CA ASP A 44 -5.27 -7.18 -19.99
C ASP A 44 -5.52 -7.37 -18.49
N TRP A 45 -4.55 -7.01 -17.65
CA TRP A 45 -4.71 -7.09 -16.20
C TRP A 45 -5.78 -6.15 -15.67
N GLN A 46 -6.04 -5.01 -16.34
CA GLN A 46 -7.02 -4.02 -15.92
C GLN A 46 -8.45 -4.55 -16.01
N LEU A 47 -9.30 -4.16 -15.07
CA LEU A 47 -10.73 -4.47 -15.14
C LEU A 47 -11.38 -3.62 -16.23
N THR A 48 -12.14 -4.25 -17.08
CA THR A 48 -12.88 -3.61 -18.19
C THR A 48 -14.40 -3.74 -18.04
N TYR A 49 -14.85 -4.63 -17.15
CA TYR A 49 -16.26 -4.91 -16.86
C TYR A 49 -16.51 -4.94 -15.35
N ALA A 50 -16.17 -3.85 -14.68
CA ALA A 50 -16.56 -3.61 -13.31
C ALA A 50 -17.94 -2.94 -13.29
N ARG A 51 -18.90 -3.51 -12.55
CA ARG A 51 -20.23 -2.92 -12.40
C ARG A 51 -20.47 -2.52 -10.94
N PHE A 52 -20.98 -1.32 -10.77
CA PHE A 52 -21.49 -0.84 -9.49
C PHE A 52 -22.93 -1.34 -9.28
N ASP A 53 -23.13 -1.97 -8.14
CA ASP A 53 -24.45 -2.13 -7.57
C ASP A 53 -24.60 -1.04 -6.49
N ALA A 54 -25.47 -0.07 -6.76
CA ALA A 54 -25.70 1.02 -5.82
C ALA A 54 -26.35 0.55 -4.49
N THR A 55 -26.95 -0.63 -4.49
CA THR A 55 -27.58 -1.22 -3.29
C THR A 55 -26.59 -2.01 -2.44
N ALA A 56 -25.48 -2.44 -3.01
CA ALA A 56 -24.42 -3.21 -2.33
C ALA A 56 -23.14 -2.38 -2.24
N LYS A 57 -23.10 -1.42 -1.35
CA LYS A 57 -22.03 -0.41 -1.24
C LYS A 57 -20.62 -1.02 -1.12
N TYR A 58 -20.45 -2.08 -0.33
CA TYR A 58 -19.12 -2.64 -0.05
C TYR A 58 -18.87 -4.00 -0.68
N ARG A 59 -19.89 -4.65 -1.21
CA ARG A 59 -19.80 -5.98 -1.79
C ARG A 59 -19.89 -5.94 -3.31
N SER A 60 -19.07 -6.74 -3.99
CA SER A 60 -19.18 -6.98 -5.43
C SER A 60 -19.86 -8.33 -5.68
N SER A 61 -21.15 -8.43 -5.34
CA SER A 61 -21.93 -9.69 -5.38
C SER A 61 -21.97 -10.36 -6.76
N LEU A 62 -21.74 -9.60 -7.83
CA LEU A 62 -21.73 -10.14 -9.19
C LEU A 62 -20.57 -11.14 -9.42
N ILE A 63 -19.41 -10.82 -8.88
CA ILE A 63 -18.24 -11.70 -8.76
C ILE A 63 -17.29 -11.13 -7.70
N GLU A 64 -16.87 -11.97 -6.78
CA GLU A 64 -15.91 -11.62 -5.74
C GLU A 64 -15.11 -12.86 -5.33
N GLY A 65 -13.94 -12.67 -4.74
CA GLY A 65 -13.12 -13.78 -4.28
C GLY A 65 -11.98 -13.37 -3.36
N TYR A 66 -11.31 -14.36 -2.81
CA TYR A 66 -10.13 -14.20 -1.96
C TYR A 66 -9.20 -15.42 -2.09
N ALA A 67 -7.98 -15.28 -1.56
CA ALA A 67 -6.98 -16.34 -1.54
C ALA A 67 -6.82 -16.93 -0.13
N SER A 68 -6.49 -18.21 -0.04
CA SER A 68 -6.22 -18.91 1.24
C SER A 68 -4.98 -18.38 1.97
N ARG A 69 -4.15 -17.60 1.32
CA ARG A 69 -2.91 -17.01 1.86
C ARG A 69 -2.78 -15.59 1.38
N THR A 70 -2.28 -14.71 2.24
CA THR A 70 -1.91 -13.33 1.89
C THR A 70 -0.57 -13.33 1.16
N SER A 71 0.38 -14.13 1.66
CA SER A 71 1.65 -14.41 1.00
C SER A 71 1.88 -15.92 0.84
N VAL A 72 2.63 -16.30 -0.20
CA VAL A 72 2.94 -17.68 -0.54
C VAL A 72 4.32 -17.74 -1.20
N ARG A 73 5.06 -18.82 -1.00
CA ARG A 73 6.34 -19.03 -1.66
C ARG A 73 6.17 -19.76 -3.00
N ALA A 74 7.07 -19.52 -3.94
CA ALA A 74 7.20 -20.35 -5.13
C ALA A 74 7.32 -21.84 -4.72
N GLY A 75 6.62 -22.72 -5.43
CA GLY A 75 6.50 -24.15 -5.13
C GLY A 75 5.43 -24.52 -4.10
N GLN A 76 4.87 -23.57 -3.36
CA GLN A 76 3.79 -23.82 -2.41
C GLN A 76 2.41 -23.77 -3.09
N GLN A 77 1.41 -24.28 -2.38
CA GLN A 77 0.00 -24.30 -2.81
C GLN A 77 -0.77 -23.12 -2.24
N ILE A 78 -1.65 -22.56 -3.05
CA ILE A 78 -2.63 -21.54 -2.69
C ILE A 78 -3.99 -21.97 -3.23
N SER A 79 -5.06 -21.74 -2.47
CA SER A 79 -6.42 -21.96 -2.94
C SER A 79 -7.09 -20.62 -3.24
N PHE A 80 -7.85 -20.58 -4.31
CA PHE A 80 -8.67 -19.44 -4.68
C PHE A 80 -10.14 -19.74 -4.42
N PHE A 81 -10.81 -18.82 -3.78
CA PHE A 81 -12.23 -18.88 -3.48
C PHE A 81 -12.96 -17.81 -4.28
N ALA A 82 -14.11 -18.17 -4.83
CA ALA A 82 -14.92 -17.20 -5.56
C ALA A 82 -16.41 -17.44 -5.32
N SER A 83 -17.18 -16.37 -5.42
CA SER A 83 -18.64 -16.37 -5.41
C SER A 83 -19.15 -15.53 -6.56
N VAL A 84 -20.23 -15.98 -7.17
CA VAL A 84 -20.95 -15.28 -8.25
C VAL A 84 -22.40 -15.13 -7.87
N GLN A 85 -23.08 -14.11 -8.38
CA GLN A 85 -24.52 -13.94 -8.14
C GLN A 85 -25.36 -15.01 -8.85
N GLN A 86 -24.96 -15.38 -10.06
CA GLN A 86 -25.60 -16.40 -10.86
C GLN A 86 -24.62 -17.51 -11.17
N PRO A 87 -24.98 -18.79 -10.98
CA PRO A 87 -24.12 -19.91 -11.30
C PRO A 87 -23.61 -19.84 -12.74
N GLY A 88 -22.34 -20.12 -12.95
CA GLY A 88 -21.71 -20.09 -14.25
C GLY A 88 -20.20 -20.32 -14.22
N PRO A 89 -19.55 -20.36 -15.38
CA PRO A 89 -18.11 -20.55 -15.46
C PRO A 89 -17.36 -19.28 -15.04
N VAL A 90 -16.28 -19.47 -14.26
CA VAL A 90 -15.34 -18.41 -13.83
C VAL A 90 -13.93 -18.79 -14.24
N SER A 91 -13.21 -17.87 -14.84
CA SER A 91 -11.78 -17.99 -15.12
C SER A 91 -10.98 -17.04 -14.23
N ILE A 92 -9.72 -17.41 -13.96
CA ILE A 92 -8.75 -16.58 -13.25
C ILE A 92 -7.55 -16.36 -14.16
N ASP A 93 -7.31 -15.13 -14.60
CA ASP A 93 -6.06 -14.74 -15.23
C ASP A 93 -5.14 -14.15 -14.16
N ILE A 94 -3.99 -14.78 -13.90
CA ILE A 94 -3.04 -14.36 -12.88
C ILE A 94 -1.98 -13.45 -13.50
N PHE A 95 -1.83 -12.25 -12.94
CA PHE A 95 -0.87 -11.25 -13.40
C PHE A 95 0.12 -10.91 -12.27
N ARG A 96 1.41 -10.86 -12.60
CA ARG A 96 2.41 -10.24 -11.74
C ARG A 96 2.47 -8.75 -12.05
N MET A 97 2.37 -7.92 -11.02
CA MET A 97 2.47 -6.47 -11.13
C MET A 97 3.95 -6.04 -11.18
N GLY A 98 4.24 -4.99 -11.95
CA GLY A 98 5.60 -4.46 -12.11
C GLY A 98 5.64 -3.33 -13.14
N TYR A 99 6.75 -3.19 -13.87
CA TYR A 99 6.91 -2.20 -14.93
C TYR A 99 6.54 -2.74 -16.32
N TYR A 100 7.15 -3.85 -16.73
CA TYR A 100 6.93 -4.55 -18.01
C TYR A 100 6.85 -3.61 -19.22
N GLN A 101 7.89 -2.79 -19.40
CA GLN A 101 8.00 -1.85 -20.52
C GLN A 101 6.82 -0.85 -20.60
N GLY A 102 6.26 -0.49 -19.44
CA GLY A 102 5.16 0.48 -19.35
C GLY A 102 3.77 -0.14 -19.27
N LEU A 103 3.62 -1.46 -19.43
CA LEU A 103 2.30 -2.12 -19.41
C LEU A 103 1.79 -2.44 -18.00
N GLY A 104 2.65 -2.36 -16.99
CA GLY A 104 2.26 -2.44 -15.58
C GLY A 104 2.10 -3.84 -15.03
N ALA A 105 1.97 -4.86 -15.87
CA ALA A 105 1.86 -6.25 -15.44
C ALA A 105 2.21 -7.24 -16.57
N ARG A 106 2.47 -8.49 -16.18
CA ARG A 106 2.60 -9.63 -17.09
C ARG A 106 1.66 -10.76 -16.68
N ARG A 107 0.96 -11.36 -17.65
CA ARG A 107 0.14 -12.54 -17.39
C ARG A 107 1.03 -13.76 -17.15
N MET A 108 0.89 -14.34 -15.96
CA MET A 108 1.67 -15.50 -15.51
C MET A 108 0.95 -16.82 -15.76
N ALA A 109 -0.36 -16.84 -15.59
CA ALA A 109 -1.17 -18.04 -15.78
C ALA A 109 -2.62 -17.68 -16.16
N LYS A 110 -3.31 -18.66 -16.76
CA LYS A 110 -4.75 -18.65 -16.97
C LYS A 110 -5.32 -19.95 -16.42
N LEU A 111 -6.26 -19.85 -15.49
CA LEU A 111 -6.89 -20.99 -14.84
C LEU A 111 -8.38 -21.05 -15.20
N GLY A 112 -8.91 -22.27 -15.35
CA GLY A 112 -10.31 -22.48 -15.66
C GLY A 112 -10.64 -22.51 -17.16
N PRO A 113 -11.93 -22.38 -17.53
CA PRO A 113 -13.05 -22.01 -16.66
C PRO A 113 -13.44 -23.11 -15.67
N PHE A 114 -13.85 -22.71 -14.47
CA PHE A 114 -14.36 -23.60 -13.42
C PHE A 114 -15.84 -23.31 -13.16
N PRO A 115 -16.67 -24.32 -12.83
CA PRO A 115 -18.02 -24.07 -12.38
C PRO A 115 -17.99 -23.30 -11.04
N CYS A 116 -18.69 -22.20 -10.98
CA CYS A 116 -18.81 -21.37 -9.79
C CYS A 116 -20.29 -21.12 -9.45
N ARG A 117 -20.58 -21.01 -8.17
CA ARG A 117 -21.93 -20.80 -7.63
C ARG A 117 -21.90 -19.71 -6.57
N PRO A 118 -23.07 -19.17 -6.19
CA PRO A 118 -23.17 -18.30 -5.02
C PRO A 118 -22.66 -19.02 -3.77
N GLN A 119 -21.82 -18.33 -3.02
CA GLN A 119 -21.30 -18.80 -1.73
C GLN A 119 -22.01 -18.07 -0.58
N PRO A 120 -22.16 -18.70 0.59
CA PRO A 120 -22.91 -18.12 1.70
C PRO A 120 -22.19 -16.88 2.25
N THR A 121 -22.99 -15.88 2.64
CA THR A 121 -22.48 -14.79 3.46
C THR A 121 -22.25 -15.34 4.88
N PRO A 122 -21.03 -15.23 5.43
CA PRO A 122 -20.74 -15.75 6.76
C PRO A 122 -21.60 -15.06 7.84
N PRO A 123 -22.01 -15.76 8.89
CA PRO A 123 -22.70 -15.13 10.03
C PRO A 123 -21.75 -14.16 10.75
N VAL A 124 -22.31 -13.24 11.53
CA VAL A 124 -21.53 -12.42 12.46
C VAL A 124 -21.14 -13.29 13.65
N ALA A 125 -19.84 -13.50 13.84
CA ALA A 125 -19.29 -14.20 14.98
C ALA A 125 -18.91 -13.19 16.10
N ASP A 126 -18.29 -13.72 17.16
CA ASP A 126 -17.79 -12.91 18.27
C ASP A 126 -16.92 -11.75 17.79
N LYS A 127 -17.01 -10.60 18.48
CA LYS A 127 -16.30 -9.36 18.12
C LYS A 127 -16.52 -8.93 16.66
N ARG A 128 -17.71 -9.15 16.15
CA ARG A 128 -18.16 -8.81 14.78
C ARG A 128 -17.37 -9.50 13.66
N LEU A 129 -16.68 -10.57 13.94
CA LEU A 129 -15.89 -11.29 12.94
C LEU A 129 -16.80 -11.82 11.80
N ARG A 130 -16.39 -11.56 10.57
CA ARG A 130 -16.93 -12.19 9.36
C ARG A 130 -15.79 -12.96 8.68
N SER A 131 -15.87 -14.27 8.71
CA SER A 131 -14.90 -15.15 8.08
C SER A 131 -15.63 -16.16 7.20
N CYS A 132 -15.28 -16.22 5.94
CA CYS A 132 -15.88 -17.13 4.99
C CYS A 132 -15.36 -18.55 5.19
N ALA A 133 -16.27 -19.50 5.01
CA ALA A 133 -15.96 -20.93 4.88
C ALA A 133 -16.44 -21.40 3.51
N TRP A 134 -15.97 -20.75 2.45
CA TRP A 134 -16.36 -21.05 1.09
C TRP A 134 -15.68 -22.31 0.58
N ASP A 135 -16.34 -23.00 -0.33
CA ASP A 135 -15.68 -24.07 -1.09
C ASP A 135 -14.62 -23.44 -2.02
N PRO A 136 -13.43 -24.03 -2.13
CA PRO A 136 -12.42 -23.53 -3.05
C PRO A 136 -12.90 -23.67 -4.49
N LEU A 137 -12.70 -22.60 -5.28
CA LEU A 137 -12.92 -22.65 -6.71
C LEU A 137 -11.86 -23.53 -7.39
N THR A 138 -10.61 -23.39 -6.94
CA THR A 138 -9.47 -24.19 -7.42
C THR A 138 -8.29 -24.06 -6.47
N GLU A 139 -7.43 -25.05 -6.53
CA GLU A 139 -6.12 -25.04 -5.90
C GLU A 139 -5.04 -24.87 -6.97
N PHE A 140 -4.01 -24.09 -6.66
CA PHE A 140 -2.94 -23.80 -7.59
C PHE A 140 -1.59 -23.89 -6.88
N ARG A 141 -0.65 -24.62 -7.47
CA ARG A 141 0.73 -24.63 -7.01
C ARG A 141 1.48 -23.53 -7.73
N ILE A 142 2.02 -22.57 -6.98
CA ILE A 142 2.84 -21.51 -7.54
C ILE A 142 4.07 -22.14 -8.21
N PRO A 143 4.31 -21.92 -9.50
CA PRO A 143 5.51 -22.43 -10.18
C PRO A 143 6.80 -21.99 -9.47
N ALA A 144 7.80 -22.88 -9.48
CA ALA A 144 9.07 -22.64 -8.76
C ALA A 144 9.89 -21.47 -9.32
N ASP A 145 9.62 -21.11 -10.56
CA ASP A 145 10.29 -20.02 -11.29
C ASP A 145 9.54 -18.67 -11.21
N TRP A 146 8.44 -18.61 -10.46
CA TRP A 146 7.75 -17.34 -10.30
C TRP A 146 8.54 -16.42 -9.35
N PRO A 147 8.89 -15.21 -9.81
CA PRO A 147 9.64 -14.27 -9.00
C PRO A 147 8.76 -13.66 -7.89
N SER A 148 9.41 -13.19 -6.83
CA SER A 148 8.75 -12.37 -5.81
C SER A 148 8.05 -11.17 -6.43
N GLY A 149 6.87 -10.83 -5.90
CA GLY A 149 6.04 -9.75 -6.43
C GLY A 149 4.63 -9.73 -5.86
N VAL A 150 3.88 -8.69 -6.21
CA VAL A 150 2.43 -8.64 -5.98
C VAL A 150 1.72 -9.21 -7.20
N TYR A 151 0.75 -10.06 -6.95
CA TYR A 151 -0.01 -10.76 -7.99
C TYR A 151 -1.49 -10.46 -7.87
N LEU A 152 -2.13 -10.22 -9.02
CA LEU A 152 -3.57 -10.07 -9.13
C LEU A 152 -4.15 -11.24 -9.91
N GLY A 153 -5.03 -12.01 -9.28
CA GLY A 153 -5.89 -12.98 -9.94
C GLY A 153 -7.14 -12.26 -10.43
N LYS A 154 -7.22 -11.95 -11.71
CA LYS A 154 -8.39 -11.33 -12.33
C LYS A 154 -9.45 -12.38 -12.55
N LEU A 155 -10.49 -12.35 -11.74
CA LEU A 155 -11.69 -13.15 -11.89
C LEU A 155 -12.53 -12.63 -13.06
N SER A 156 -13.06 -13.53 -13.88
CA SER A 156 -13.97 -13.19 -14.96
C SER A 156 -15.13 -14.18 -15.03
N ALA A 157 -16.38 -13.69 -14.84
CA ALA A 157 -17.59 -14.49 -14.98
C ALA A 157 -17.98 -14.64 -16.46
N GLY A 158 -18.04 -15.87 -16.98
CA GLY A 158 -18.13 -16.16 -18.41
C GLY A 158 -19.35 -15.58 -19.13
N HIS A 159 -20.55 -15.66 -18.53
CA HIS A 159 -21.78 -15.23 -19.21
C HIS A 159 -21.98 -13.71 -19.23
N HIS A 160 -21.59 -13.01 -18.16
CA HIS A 160 -21.83 -11.57 -18.00
C HIS A 160 -20.56 -10.74 -18.06
N ARG A 161 -19.40 -11.36 -18.17
CA ARG A 161 -18.08 -10.72 -18.22
C ARG A 161 -17.75 -9.84 -17.02
N TYR A 162 -18.46 -9.99 -15.88
CA TYR A 162 -18.13 -9.25 -14.66
C TYR A 162 -16.76 -9.66 -14.13
N GLN A 163 -16.03 -8.69 -13.60
CA GLN A 163 -14.66 -8.88 -13.18
C GLN A 163 -14.41 -8.30 -11.78
N SER A 164 -13.51 -8.93 -11.05
CA SER A 164 -12.90 -8.42 -9.83
C SER A 164 -11.51 -9.05 -9.65
N TYR A 165 -10.76 -8.60 -8.64
CA TYR A 165 -9.47 -9.17 -8.32
C TYR A 165 -9.50 -10.07 -7.08
N ILE A 166 -8.49 -10.94 -7.02
CA ILE A 166 -7.92 -11.54 -5.81
C ILE A 166 -6.47 -11.08 -5.77
N VAL A 167 -6.02 -10.49 -4.66
CA VAL A 167 -4.63 -10.07 -4.48
C VAL A 167 -3.89 -11.06 -3.58
N PHE A 168 -2.65 -11.38 -3.94
CA PHE A 168 -1.73 -12.16 -3.11
C PHE A 168 -0.28 -11.80 -3.44
N ILE A 169 0.63 -12.15 -2.55
CA ILE A 169 2.05 -11.84 -2.69
C ILE A 169 2.81 -13.15 -2.88
N VAL A 170 3.71 -13.21 -3.86
CA VAL A 170 4.73 -14.25 -3.90
C VAL A 170 5.96 -13.70 -3.21
N THR A 171 6.28 -14.28 -2.04
CA THR A 171 7.44 -13.92 -1.23
C THR A 171 8.59 -14.89 -1.44
N ASP A 172 9.81 -14.46 -1.15
CA ASP A 172 11.00 -15.31 -1.17
C ASP A 172 11.97 -14.98 -0.04
N ASP A 173 13.00 -15.83 0.13
CA ASP A 173 14.03 -15.69 1.16
C ASP A 173 15.41 -15.32 0.59
N ARG A 174 15.51 -15.04 -0.71
CA ARG A 174 16.79 -14.68 -1.31
C ARG A 174 17.31 -13.36 -0.74
N PRO A 175 18.61 -13.14 -0.70
CA PRO A 175 19.14 -11.80 -0.54
C PRO A 175 18.70 -10.89 -1.69
N ALA A 176 18.36 -9.64 -1.37
CA ALA A 176 17.99 -8.62 -2.35
C ALA A 176 18.45 -7.23 -1.87
N ASP A 177 18.46 -6.26 -2.78
CA ASP A 177 18.78 -4.90 -2.37
C ASP A 177 17.66 -4.31 -1.48
N ILE A 178 16.41 -4.59 -1.82
CA ILE A 178 15.24 -3.99 -1.17
C ILE A 178 14.25 -5.07 -0.74
N LEU A 179 13.71 -4.93 0.47
CA LEU A 179 12.49 -5.60 0.93
C LEU A 179 11.34 -4.57 0.91
N PHE A 180 10.34 -4.82 0.08
CA PHE A 180 9.12 -4.03 -0.01
C PHE A 180 8.01 -4.74 0.79
N GLN A 181 7.54 -4.11 1.86
CA GLN A 181 6.41 -4.61 2.63
C GLN A 181 5.10 -4.07 2.06
N CYS A 182 4.18 -4.97 1.73
CA CYS A 182 2.80 -4.63 1.44
C CYS A 182 2.00 -4.53 2.74
N SER A 183 1.20 -3.49 2.88
CA SER A 183 0.49 -3.13 4.13
C SER A 183 -0.79 -3.95 4.33
N THR A 184 -0.67 -5.26 4.23
CA THR A 184 -1.80 -6.21 4.19
C THR A 184 -2.70 -6.17 5.41
N ASN A 185 -2.14 -5.88 6.59
CA ASN A 185 -2.91 -5.68 7.81
C ASN A 185 -3.80 -4.45 7.71
N THR A 186 -3.27 -3.36 7.18
CA THR A 186 -4.00 -2.10 6.98
C THR A 186 -5.09 -2.28 5.93
N TRP A 187 -4.79 -2.94 4.80
CA TRP A 187 -5.83 -3.26 3.81
C TRP A 187 -7.00 -4.01 4.44
N GLN A 188 -6.72 -4.97 5.35
CA GLN A 188 -7.77 -5.75 6.00
C GLN A 188 -8.48 -4.98 7.10
N ALA A 189 -7.77 -4.10 7.82
CA ALA A 189 -8.33 -3.25 8.86
C ALA A 189 -9.44 -2.32 8.32
N TYR A 190 -9.26 -1.81 7.11
CA TYR A 190 -10.22 -0.93 6.43
C TYR A 190 -11.24 -1.67 5.56
N ASN A 191 -11.09 -2.98 5.38
CA ASN A 191 -11.98 -3.78 4.55
C ASN A 191 -13.38 -3.88 5.16
N LYS A 192 -14.36 -3.21 4.57
CA LYS A 192 -15.76 -3.16 5.04
C LYS A 192 -16.62 -4.33 4.58
N TRP A 193 -16.04 -5.28 3.83
CA TRP A 193 -16.80 -6.44 3.35
C TRP A 193 -17.39 -7.29 4.49
N PRO A 194 -18.60 -7.84 4.38
CA PRO A 194 -19.56 -7.66 3.28
C PRO A 194 -20.32 -6.35 3.37
N GLU A 195 -20.40 -5.74 4.54
CA GLU A 195 -21.04 -4.46 4.83
C GLU A 195 -20.69 -4.01 6.26
N ASN A 196 -20.00 -2.87 6.39
CA ASN A 196 -19.64 -2.25 7.67
C ASN A 196 -18.99 -3.23 8.68
N HIS A 197 -18.02 -4.04 8.24
CA HIS A 197 -17.30 -5.01 9.06
C HIS A 197 -15.77 -4.81 9.05
N SER A 198 -15.32 -3.56 8.94
CA SER A 198 -13.92 -3.18 9.17
C SER A 198 -13.60 -3.10 10.66
N LEU A 199 -12.33 -2.87 11.02
CA LEU A 199 -11.94 -2.59 12.41
C LEU A 199 -12.51 -1.25 12.93
N TYR A 200 -13.07 -0.43 12.07
CA TYR A 200 -13.72 0.85 12.43
C TYR A 200 -15.23 0.75 12.61
N ASP A 201 -15.84 -0.35 12.19
CA ASP A 201 -17.28 -0.55 12.26
C ASP A 201 -17.63 -1.33 13.54
N ASN A 202 -18.57 -0.80 14.31
CA ASN A 202 -19.04 -1.40 15.55
C ASN A 202 -20.55 -1.19 15.72
N ASP A 203 -21.15 -1.91 16.66
CA ASP A 203 -22.60 -1.83 16.95
C ASP A 203 -22.94 -0.78 18.01
N ARG A 204 -21.99 0.07 18.41
CA ARG A 204 -22.22 1.07 19.45
C ARG A 204 -23.05 2.24 18.96
N PRO A 205 -24.05 2.68 19.75
CA PRO A 205 -24.91 3.81 19.38
C PRO A 205 -24.16 5.12 19.21
N ASP A 206 -23.04 5.31 19.95
CA ASP A 206 -22.20 6.51 19.92
C ASP A 206 -21.29 6.57 18.69
N LYS A 207 -21.32 5.53 17.85
CA LYS A 207 -20.52 5.42 16.61
C LYS A 207 -19.02 5.71 16.80
N LYS A 208 -18.46 5.49 17.99
CA LYS A 208 -17.03 5.62 18.21
C LYS A 208 -16.28 4.58 17.38
N PRO A 209 -15.50 4.98 16.38
CA PRO A 209 -14.92 4.04 15.42
C PRO A 209 -13.70 3.28 15.95
N LEU A 210 -13.05 3.79 16.99
CA LEU A 210 -11.74 3.29 17.45
C LEU A 210 -11.86 2.58 18.81
N ILE A 211 -12.66 1.53 18.88
CA ILE A 211 -12.79 0.69 20.08
C ILE A 211 -12.06 -0.62 19.92
N SER A 212 -11.60 -1.19 21.04
CA SER A 212 -11.06 -2.55 21.08
C SER A 212 -12.17 -3.60 20.86
N GLY A 213 -11.74 -4.83 20.53
CA GLY A 213 -12.65 -5.95 20.45
C GLY A 213 -13.42 -6.11 19.15
N VAL A 214 -13.00 -5.48 18.06
CA VAL A 214 -13.47 -5.76 16.71
C VAL A 214 -12.40 -6.55 15.97
N ARG A 215 -12.83 -7.64 15.30
CA ARG A 215 -11.94 -8.54 14.55
C ARG A 215 -12.21 -8.48 13.04
N ALA A 216 -11.16 -8.64 12.27
CA ALA A 216 -11.24 -8.79 10.83
C ALA A 216 -10.51 -10.06 10.37
N SER A 217 -11.11 -10.81 9.43
CA SER A 217 -10.54 -12.01 8.84
C SER A 217 -9.94 -11.73 7.47
N PHE A 218 -8.83 -12.38 7.14
CA PHE A 218 -8.30 -12.45 5.78
C PHE A 218 -9.05 -13.47 4.90
N ASP A 219 -9.88 -14.35 5.51
CA ASP A 219 -10.72 -15.30 4.77
C ASP A 219 -12.03 -14.65 4.36
N ARG A 220 -11.92 -13.62 3.52
CA ARG A 220 -13.02 -12.90 2.91
C ARG A 220 -12.56 -12.02 1.74
N PRO A 221 -13.41 -11.71 0.76
CA PRO A 221 -13.08 -10.76 -0.29
C PRO A 221 -12.73 -9.39 0.26
N TYR A 222 -11.94 -8.63 -0.50
CA TYR A 222 -11.80 -7.20 -0.26
C TYR A 222 -13.02 -6.46 -0.79
N ALA A 223 -13.44 -5.44 -0.06
CA ALA A 223 -14.58 -4.60 -0.41
C ALA A 223 -14.35 -3.86 -1.73
N LYS A 224 -15.44 -3.46 -2.32
CA LYS A 224 -15.46 -2.58 -3.50
C LYS A 224 -14.88 -1.19 -3.20
N TYR A 225 -15.00 -0.73 -1.97
CA TYR A 225 -14.44 0.51 -1.49
C TYR A 225 -13.18 0.25 -0.68
N PRO A 226 -12.01 0.60 -1.16
CA PRO A 226 -10.91 0.92 -0.27
C PRO A 226 -11.24 2.20 0.52
N GLN A 227 -10.47 2.52 1.51
CA GLN A 227 -10.73 3.53 2.53
C GLN A 227 -11.32 4.87 2.02
N VAL A 228 -10.85 5.38 0.91
CA VAL A 228 -10.98 6.80 0.56
C VAL A 228 -11.86 7.05 -0.65
N VAL A 229 -11.92 6.15 -1.61
CA VAL A 229 -12.57 6.41 -2.89
C VAL A 229 -13.22 5.17 -3.47
N ASP A 230 -14.32 5.39 -4.18
CA ASP A 230 -15.01 4.37 -4.95
C ASP A 230 -14.28 4.13 -6.28
N HIS A 231 -13.35 3.18 -6.26
CA HIS A 231 -12.62 2.78 -7.46
C HIS A 231 -13.08 1.42 -7.95
N SER A 232 -14.01 1.45 -8.91
CA SER A 232 -14.47 0.24 -9.59
C SER A 232 -13.34 -0.58 -10.18
N LEU A 233 -12.27 0.08 -10.61
CA LEU A 233 -11.12 -0.58 -11.25
C LEU A 233 -10.15 -1.21 -10.24
N SER A 234 -10.37 -1.06 -8.94
CA SER A 234 -9.57 -1.68 -7.87
C SER A 234 -10.30 -2.80 -7.12
N LEU A 235 -11.49 -3.20 -7.57
CA LEU A 235 -12.31 -4.23 -6.90
C LEU A 235 -11.52 -5.47 -6.51
N GLY A 236 -11.42 -5.76 -5.21
CA GLY A 236 -10.77 -6.96 -4.70
C GLY A 236 -9.25 -6.90 -4.58
N SER A 237 -8.60 -5.78 -4.94
CA SER A 237 -7.13 -5.61 -4.86
C SER A 237 -6.61 -5.12 -3.50
N GLY A 238 -7.46 -5.05 -2.47
CA GLY A 238 -7.10 -4.35 -1.25
C GLY A 238 -6.81 -2.87 -1.54
N GLU A 239 -5.82 -2.30 -0.88
CA GLU A 239 -5.36 -0.93 -1.14
C GLU A 239 -4.11 -0.86 -2.04
N PHE A 240 -3.63 -2.00 -2.55
CA PHE A 240 -2.39 -2.07 -3.34
C PHE A 240 -2.40 -1.11 -4.54
N LEU A 241 -3.43 -1.16 -5.37
CA LEU A 241 -3.52 -0.30 -6.56
C LEU A 241 -3.66 1.19 -6.21
N LEU A 242 -4.12 1.49 -5.00
CA LEU A 242 -4.32 2.86 -4.55
C LEU A 242 -3.02 3.51 -4.05
N TRP A 243 -2.28 2.82 -3.16
CA TRP A 243 -1.17 3.43 -2.42
C TRP A 243 0.22 2.93 -2.81
N GLU A 244 0.37 1.66 -3.18
CA GLU A 244 1.67 0.99 -3.28
C GLU A 244 2.14 0.78 -4.73
N TYR A 245 1.21 0.54 -5.64
CA TYR A 245 1.51 0.19 -7.03
C TYR A 245 2.38 1.22 -7.76
N PRO A 246 2.20 2.55 -7.61
CA PRO A 246 3.09 3.51 -8.26
C PRO A 246 4.55 3.37 -7.83
N PHE A 247 4.80 3.03 -6.56
CA PHE A 247 6.16 2.82 -6.07
C PHE A 247 6.77 1.51 -6.61
N VAL A 248 5.99 0.43 -6.64
CA VAL A 248 6.39 -0.86 -7.26
C VAL A 248 6.78 -0.65 -8.72
N TYR A 249 5.92 0.02 -9.47
CA TYR A 249 6.17 0.33 -10.88
C TYR A 249 7.46 1.14 -11.07
N TRP A 250 7.68 2.14 -10.24
CA TRP A 250 8.87 2.98 -10.29
C TRP A 250 10.16 2.20 -9.95
N LEU A 251 10.16 1.41 -8.88
CA LEU A 251 11.32 0.59 -8.49
C LEU A 251 11.72 -0.38 -9.61
N GLU A 252 10.76 -1.10 -10.16
CA GLU A 252 11.02 -2.09 -11.20
C GLU A 252 11.41 -1.44 -12.55
N ARG A 253 10.84 -0.27 -12.87
CA ARG A 253 11.27 0.55 -14.02
C ARG A 253 12.76 0.92 -13.93
N HIS A 254 13.23 1.23 -12.73
CA HIS A 254 14.62 1.62 -12.51
C HIS A 254 15.55 0.43 -12.27
N GLY A 255 15.03 -0.79 -12.28
CA GLY A 255 15.83 -2.02 -12.20
C GLY A 255 16.39 -2.31 -10.82
N TYR A 256 15.76 -1.83 -9.76
CA TYR A 256 16.11 -2.23 -8.40
C TYR A 256 15.81 -3.71 -8.17
N ASP A 257 16.68 -4.39 -7.43
CA ASP A 257 16.46 -5.77 -7.01
C ASP A 257 15.57 -5.79 -5.77
N VAL A 258 14.29 -6.09 -5.97
CA VAL A 258 13.25 -6.02 -4.95
C VAL A 258 12.69 -7.41 -4.67
N ARG A 259 12.48 -7.71 -3.40
CA ARG A 259 11.61 -8.80 -2.95
C ARG A 259 10.44 -8.21 -2.16
N TYR A 260 9.31 -8.89 -2.24
CA TYR A 260 8.05 -8.43 -1.65
C TYR A 260 7.61 -9.33 -0.51
N CYS A 261 6.94 -8.77 0.49
CA CYS A 261 6.38 -9.52 1.60
C CYS A 261 5.06 -8.90 2.10
N ALA A 262 4.27 -9.70 2.80
CA ALA A 262 3.16 -9.23 3.63
C ALA A 262 3.64 -8.90 5.05
N ASN A 263 2.82 -8.22 5.84
CA ASN A 263 3.12 -7.99 7.26
C ASN A 263 3.35 -9.32 8.02
N GLU A 264 2.58 -10.38 7.71
CA GLU A 264 2.73 -11.70 8.35
C GLU A 264 4.10 -12.34 8.11
N ASP A 265 4.76 -12.06 6.98
CA ASP A 265 6.10 -12.58 6.69
C ASP A 265 7.15 -11.98 7.64
N ILE A 266 6.96 -10.72 8.05
CA ILE A 266 7.82 -10.07 9.05
C ILE A 266 7.58 -10.69 10.44
N ASP A 267 6.32 -10.97 10.78
CA ASP A 267 5.99 -11.65 12.04
C ASP A 267 6.62 -13.05 12.14
N VAL A 268 6.64 -13.77 11.04
CA VAL A 268 7.24 -15.12 10.99
C VAL A 268 8.76 -15.04 10.97
N GLY A 269 9.33 -14.25 10.07
CA GLY A 269 10.76 -14.24 9.77
C GLY A 269 11.61 -13.33 10.64
N GLY A 270 10.98 -12.33 11.29
CA GLY A 270 11.65 -11.41 12.19
C GLY A 270 12.75 -10.58 11.53
N ALA A 271 13.66 -10.09 12.37
CA ALA A 271 14.80 -9.28 11.93
C ALA A 271 15.74 -10.04 10.96
N ASP A 272 15.83 -11.37 11.09
CA ASP A 272 16.66 -12.18 10.17
C ASP A 272 16.11 -12.17 8.74
N PHE A 273 14.80 -12.18 8.59
CA PHE A 273 14.17 -12.05 7.29
C PHE A 273 14.41 -10.67 6.69
N ILE A 274 14.25 -9.60 7.48
CA ILE A 274 14.49 -8.23 7.02
C ILE A 274 15.96 -8.03 6.63
N ALA A 275 16.90 -8.51 7.44
CA ALA A 275 18.33 -8.32 7.28
C ALA A 275 18.93 -9.04 6.04
N LYS A 276 18.15 -9.82 5.30
CA LYS A 276 18.55 -10.31 3.96
C LYS A 276 18.52 -9.22 2.90
N SER A 277 18.04 -8.02 3.23
CA SER A 277 18.01 -6.86 2.33
C SER A 277 18.75 -5.67 2.96
N LYS A 278 19.31 -4.81 2.11
CA LYS A 278 20.02 -3.59 2.54
C LYS A 278 19.04 -2.48 2.96
N GLY A 279 17.85 -2.45 2.34
CA GLY A 279 16.80 -1.49 2.62
C GLY A 279 15.45 -2.16 2.81
N PHE A 280 14.67 -1.62 3.74
CA PHE A 280 13.26 -1.96 4.00
C PHE A 280 12.39 -0.76 3.65
N LEU A 281 11.29 -1.01 2.94
CA LEU A 281 10.34 0.03 2.52
C LEU A 281 8.93 -0.26 3.04
N SER A 282 8.35 0.73 3.72
CA SER A 282 6.94 0.85 4.08
C SER A 282 6.33 1.99 3.28
N ILE A 283 5.29 1.71 2.49
CA ILE A 283 4.79 2.63 1.48
C ILE A 283 3.32 2.96 1.71
N GLY A 284 2.96 4.22 1.51
CA GLY A 284 1.58 4.68 1.47
C GLY A 284 0.91 4.61 2.83
N HIS A 285 -0.01 3.67 3.02
CA HIS A 285 -0.83 3.52 4.22
C HIS A 285 -0.48 2.23 4.97
N ASP A 286 0.32 2.32 6.04
CA ASP A 286 0.84 1.15 6.77
C ASP A 286 0.69 1.30 8.30
N GLU A 287 -0.55 1.35 8.74
CA GLU A 287 -0.99 1.80 10.05
C GLU A 287 -1.01 0.71 11.13
N TYR A 288 -1.26 -0.58 10.74
CA TYR A 288 -1.58 -1.68 11.66
C TYR A 288 -0.46 -2.70 11.76
N TRP A 289 0.28 -2.66 12.87
CA TRP A 289 1.43 -3.52 13.10
C TRP A 289 1.27 -4.36 14.37
N THR A 290 1.79 -5.60 14.34
CA THR A 290 1.97 -6.36 15.58
C THR A 290 3.15 -5.81 16.35
N ARG A 291 3.18 -6.08 17.66
CA ARG A 291 4.35 -5.73 18.47
C ARG A 291 5.62 -6.44 18.00
N LYS A 292 5.50 -7.70 17.58
CA LYS A 292 6.63 -8.49 17.07
C LYS A 292 7.20 -7.89 15.78
N GLN A 293 6.35 -7.42 14.87
CA GLN A 293 6.77 -6.73 13.66
C GLN A 293 7.57 -5.46 13.99
N TYR A 294 7.05 -4.63 14.90
CA TYR A 294 7.73 -3.42 15.35
C TYR A 294 9.11 -3.71 15.96
N ASP A 295 9.20 -4.66 16.89
CA ASP A 295 10.45 -5.04 17.54
C ASP A 295 11.46 -5.63 16.55
N SER A 296 10.99 -6.40 15.56
CA SER A 296 11.81 -6.95 14.48
C SER A 296 12.42 -5.86 13.59
N CYS A 297 11.65 -4.82 13.26
CA CYS A 297 12.11 -3.68 12.50
C CYS A 297 13.15 -2.85 13.27
N LEU A 298 12.91 -2.57 14.56
CA LEU A 298 13.91 -1.90 15.40
C LEU A 298 15.22 -2.69 15.48
N GLU A 299 15.13 -4.01 15.62
CA GLU A 299 16.32 -4.86 15.64
C GLU A 299 17.04 -4.85 14.29
N ALA A 300 16.32 -4.85 13.18
CA ALA A 300 16.91 -4.77 11.83
C ALA A 300 17.63 -3.42 11.62
N VAL A 301 17.09 -2.30 12.10
CA VAL A 301 17.78 -1.00 12.10
C VAL A 301 19.10 -1.09 12.86
N LYS A 302 19.11 -1.71 14.06
CA LYS A 302 20.32 -1.92 14.85
C LYS A 302 21.36 -2.78 14.15
N ARG A 303 20.91 -3.70 13.30
CA ARG A 303 21.79 -4.58 12.48
C ARG A 303 22.35 -3.89 11.23
N GLY A 304 21.88 -2.69 10.90
CA GLY A 304 22.41 -1.90 9.79
C GLY A 304 21.53 -1.87 8.55
N VAL A 305 20.28 -2.34 8.63
CA VAL A 305 19.34 -2.20 7.53
C VAL A 305 18.84 -0.75 7.46
N ASN A 306 18.81 -0.18 6.27
CA ASN A 306 18.22 1.14 6.04
C ASN A 306 16.69 1.02 5.98
N PHE A 307 15.98 2.05 6.45
CA PHE A 307 14.52 2.06 6.45
C PHE A 307 13.96 3.29 5.75
N GLY A 308 12.98 3.09 4.89
CA GLY A 308 12.21 4.14 4.25
C GLY A 308 10.73 4.03 4.58
N PHE A 309 10.23 4.94 5.39
CA PHE A 309 8.81 5.17 5.61
C PHE A 309 8.35 6.22 4.61
N PHE A 310 8.03 5.78 3.39
CA PHE A 310 7.39 6.60 2.37
C PHE A 310 5.87 6.55 2.55
N SER A 311 5.45 6.83 3.76
CA SER A 311 4.11 6.59 4.28
C SER A 311 3.74 7.67 5.30
N GLY A 312 2.47 7.72 5.69
CA GLY A 312 1.95 8.62 6.71
C GLY A 312 1.08 7.85 7.70
N ASN A 313 0.99 8.33 8.94
CA ASN A 313 0.28 7.68 10.05
C ASN A 313 0.65 6.20 10.24
N SER A 314 1.89 5.85 9.89
CA SER A 314 2.38 4.48 9.94
C SER A 314 2.61 4.02 11.37
N VAL A 315 2.47 2.69 11.61
CA VAL A 315 2.72 2.09 12.93
C VAL A 315 1.87 2.76 14.03
N CYS A 316 0.62 3.08 13.70
CA CYS A 316 -0.27 3.78 14.62
C CYS A 316 -0.92 2.82 15.61
N PHE A 317 -1.45 1.69 15.12
CA PHE A 317 -2.21 0.75 15.93
C PHE A 317 -1.50 -0.58 16.14
N VAL A 318 -1.60 -1.06 17.38
CA VAL A 318 -1.16 -2.40 17.75
C VAL A 318 -2.28 -3.39 17.44
N ILE A 319 -1.95 -4.44 16.69
CA ILE A 319 -2.85 -5.56 16.48
C ILE A 319 -2.27 -6.85 17.07
N ASP A 320 -3.16 -7.76 17.44
CA ASP A 320 -2.89 -9.16 17.72
C ASP A 320 -3.50 -10.05 16.65
N ASN A 321 -2.97 -11.26 16.55
CA ASN A 321 -3.50 -12.33 15.73
C ASN A 321 -4.13 -13.41 16.63
N PRO A 322 -5.37 -13.24 17.09
CA PRO A 322 -6.00 -14.17 18.04
C PRO A 322 -6.22 -15.57 17.49
N SER A 323 -6.20 -15.70 16.18
CA SER A 323 -6.17 -16.98 15.46
C SER A 323 -5.52 -16.78 14.10
N PRO A 324 -5.12 -17.84 13.39
CA PRO A 324 -4.61 -17.72 12.05
C PRO A 324 -5.55 -16.90 11.14
N ARG A 325 -4.99 -15.95 10.38
CA ARG A 325 -5.70 -15.12 9.42
C ARG A 325 -6.82 -14.24 10.03
N VAL A 326 -6.68 -13.87 11.29
CA VAL A 326 -7.57 -12.93 11.98
C VAL A 326 -6.72 -11.85 12.67
N ILE A 327 -7.10 -10.60 12.50
CA ILE A 327 -6.51 -9.47 13.22
C ILE A 327 -7.52 -8.85 14.17
N GLU A 328 -7.03 -8.39 15.31
CA GLU A 328 -7.78 -7.64 16.32
C GLU A 328 -6.95 -6.42 16.74
N ARG A 329 -7.54 -5.23 16.68
CA ARG A 329 -6.90 -4.02 17.20
C ARG A 329 -6.95 -4.03 18.72
N VAL A 330 -5.77 -4.00 19.36
CA VAL A 330 -5.63 -4.15 20.82
C VAL A 330 -4.97 -2.96 21.49
N GLY A 331 -4.34 -2.06 20.75
CA GLY A 331 -3.60 -0.95 21.33
C GLY A 331 -3.23 0.15 20.33
N ARG A 332 -2.46 1.10 20.84
CA ARG A 332 -1.88 2.20 20.07
C ARG A 332 -0.40 2.37 20.42
N TYR A 333 0.42 2.55 19.41
CA TYR A 333 1.83 2.91 19.60
C TYR A 333 1.93 4.33 20.15
N GLY A 334 2.82 4.52 21.15
CA GLY A 334 2.98 5.81 21.83
C GLY A 334 1.88 6.16 22.83
N GLY A 335 0.87 5.28 23.02
CA GLY A 335 -0.26 5.53 23.92
C GLY A 335 -1.27 6.52 23.36
N ILE A 336 -2.31 6.80 24.15
CA ILE A 336 -3.39 7.73 23.78
C ILE A 336 -2.87 9.16 23.93
N ARG A 337 -3.05 9.97 22.91
CA ARG A 337 -2.61 11.37 22.88
C ARG A 337 -3.73 12.33 23.31
N PRO A 338 -3.39 13.54 23.77
CA PRO A 338 -4.39 14.55 24.09
C PRO A 338 -5.38 14.79 22.95
N GLY A 339 -6.66 14.70 23.23
CA GLY A 339 -7.75 14.82 22.26
C GLY A 339 -8.20 13.51 21.60
N GLU A 340 -7.44 12.43 21.75
CA GLU A 340 -7.80 11.10 21.24
C GLU A 340 -8.60 10.25 22.24
N GLU A 341 -8.65 10.62 23.51
CA GLU A 341 -9.20 9.83 24.61
C GLU A 341 -10.63 9.36 24.35
N LYS A 342 -11.45 10.23 23.76
CA LYS A 342 -12.83 9.90 23.44
C LYS A 342 -13.00 8.81 22.38
N TYR A 343 -11.94 8.54 21.60
CA TYR A 343 -11.95 7.56 20.52
C TYR A 343 -11.19 6.29 20.86
N MET A 344 -10.22 6.35 21.78
CA MET A 344 -9.23 5.31 22.01
C MET A 344 -9.18 4.79 23.45
N ALA A 345 -10.02 5.30 24.34
CA ALA A 345 -9.99 4.95 25.77
C ALA A 345 -10.12 3.42 26.05
N ASP A 346 -10.71 2.70 25.13
CA ASP A 346 -10.95 1.25 25.28
C ASP A 346 -9.79 0.39 24.74
N LEU A 347 -8.67 0.96 24.30
CA LEU A 347 -7.52 0.20 23.82
C LEU A 347 -6.61 -0.22 24.98
N PRO A 348 -6.56 -1.50 25.37
CA PRO A 348 -5.93 -1.95 26.62
C PRO A 348 -4.40 -2.01 26.56
N VAL A 349 -3.83 -2.17 25.37
CA VAL A 349 -2.40 -2.38 25.21
C VAL A 349 -1.66 -1.09 24.94
N GLN A 350 -0.68 -0.81 25.79
CA GLN A 350 0.28 0.27 25.57
C GLN A 350 1.54 -0.28 24.89
N ALA A 351 2.02 0.40 23.89
CA ALA A 351 3.22 0.06 23.14
C ALA A 351 4.18 1.25 23.08
N PRO A 352 5.48 1.03 22.78
CA PRO A 352 6.42 2.11 22.53
C PRO A 352 5.92 3.08 21.48
N SER A 353 6.43 4.31 21.51
CA SER A 353 6.10 5.27 20.46
C SER A 353 6.61 4.79 19.09
N GLU A 354 5.79 4.94 18.06
CA GLU A 354 6.18 4.78 16.66
C GLU A 354 7.35 5.68 16.29
N ALA A 355 7.44 6.85 16.94
CA ALA A 355 8.51 7.81 16.70
C ALA A 355 9.92 7.25 16.98
N ALA A 356 10.06 6.29 17.88
CA ALA A 356 11.35 5.64 18.14
C ALA A 356 11.86 4.80 16.95
N LEU A 357 10.97 4.37 16.06
CA LEU A 357 11.31 3.66 14.83
C LEU A 357 11.27 4.58 13.61
N ILE A 358 10.24 5.41 13.49
CA ILE A 358 9.99 6.22 12.29
C ILE A 358 10.79 7.53 12.30
N GLY A 359 11.07 8.08 13.49
CA GLY A 359 11.71 9.39 13.67
C GLY A 359 10.73 10.53 13.91
N ALA A 360 9.43 10.30 13.74
CA ALA A 360 8.37 11.26 14.06
C ALA A 360 7.10 10.52 14.44
N GLN A 361 6.20 11.17 15.15
CA GLN A 361 4.93 10.60 15.57
C GLN A 361 3.76 11.19 14.79
N THR A 362 2.64 10.49 14.77
CA THR A 362 1.36 11.00 14.27
C THR A 362 0.91 12.19 15.13
N VAL A 363 0.39 13.22 14.51
CA VAL A 363 -0.15 14.44 15.16
C VAL A 363 -1.67 14.48 15.07
N SER A 364 -2.30 15.43 15.74
CA SER A 364 -3.75 15.65 15.67
C SER A 364 -4.05 17.12 15.29
N PRO A 365 -4.85 17.38 14.26
CA PRO A 365 -5.41 16.46 13.27
C PRO A 365 -4.34 15.70 12.49
N PHE A 366 -4.55 14.40 12.27
CA PHE A 366 -3.60 13.51 11.58
C PHE A 366 -3.78 13.48 10.06
N ASN A 367 -4.85 14.08 9.54
CA ASN A 367 -5.21 14.08 8.13
C ASN A 367 -5.34 15.51 7.56
N GLY A 368 -5.09 15.64 6.28
CA GLY A 368 -5.14 16.90 5.56
C GLY A 368 -4.32 16.86 4.28
N SER A 369 -4.11 18.02 3.68
CA SER A 369 -3.23 18.21 2.53
C SER A 369 -2.30 19.40 2.74
N GLY A 370 -1.13 19.33 2.14
CA GLY A 370 -0.14 20.40 2.17
C GLY A 370 0.94 20.22 1.10
N ASP A 371 1.83 21.21 1.01
CA ASP A 371 3.00 21.15 0.14
C ASP A 371 4.18 20.56 0.90
N TRP A 372 4.98 19.71 0.27
CA TRP A 372 6.19 19.16 0.85
C TRP A 372 7.35 20.15 0.71
N THR A 373 7.60 20.94 1.78
CA THR A 373 8.45 22.14 1.76
C THR A 373 9.83 21.87 2.37
N VAL A 374 10.89 22.15 1.62
CA VAL A 374 12.28 21.90 2.02
C VAL A 374 12.70 22.84 3.14
N THR A 375 13.27 22.27 4.21
CA THR A 375 13.84 23.02 5.35
C THR A 375 15.36 23.04 5.33
N LYS A 376 16.01 22.01 4.77
CA LYS A 376 17.45 21.79 4.85
C LYS A 376 18.03 21.37 3.48
N PRO A 377 18.11 22.29 2.50
CA PRO A 377 18.49 22.00 1.12
C PRO A 377 19.93 21.49 0.95
N GLU A 378 20.81 21.75 1.90
CA GLU A 378 22.20 21.27 1.93
C GLU A 378 22.31 19.78 2.27
N HIS A 379 21.24 19.14 2.74
CA HIS A 379 21.24 17.73 3.03
C HIS A 379 21.37 16.91 1.73
N TRP A 380 22.18 15.86 1.75
CA TRP A 380 22.56 15.05 0.57
C TRP A 380 21.36 14.44 -0.18
N ILE A 381 20.20 14.26 0.44
CA ILE A 381 18.99 13.77 -0.25
C ILE A 381 18.54 14.71 -1.37
N PHE A 382 18.87 16.00 -1.29
CA PHE A 382 18.49 17.01 -2.27
C PHE A 382 19.51 17.19 -3.39
N GLU A 383 20.60 16.42 -3.38
CA GLU A 383 21.63 16.53 -4.43
C GLU A 383 21.03 16.34 -5.82
N GLY A 384 21.28 17.29 -6.72
CA GLY A 384 20.77 17.28 -8.09
C GLY A 384 19.28 17.64 -8.26
N THR A 385 18.57 18.04 -7.20
CA THR A 385 17.18 18.52 -7.30
C THR A 385 17.09 20.00 -7.65
N GLY A 386 18.15 20.76 -7.36
CA GLY A 386 18.15 22.23 -7.48
C GLY A 386 17.29 22.97 -6.44
N MET A 387 16.70 22.26 -5.49
CA MET A 387 15.79 22.84 -4.49
C MET A 387 16.56 23.70 -3.47
N LYS A 388 15.93 24.80 -3.07
CA LYS A 388 16.39 25.72 -2.03
C LYS A 388 15.47 25.63 -0.81
N LYS A 389 15.88 26.25 0.29
CA LYS A 389 15.03 26.37 1.48
C LYS A 389 13.75 27.12 1.14
N GLY A 390 12.62 26.55 1.49
CA GLY A 390 11.29 27.07 1.18
C GLY A 390 10.72 26.65 -0.19
N ASP A 391 11.52 26.03 -1.05
CA ASP A 391 10.96 25.38 -2.26
C ASP A 391 10.09 24.20 -1.85
N PHE A 392 9.05 23.94 -2.62
CA PHE A 392 8.08 22.92 -2.27
C PHE A 392 7.62 22.07 -3.45
N ILE A 393 7.11 20.90 -3.14
CA ILE A 393 6.45 19.99 -4.08
C ILE A 393 4.95 20.09 -3.81
N PRO A 394 4.16 20.64 -4.77
CA PRO A 394 2.75 20.96 -4.54
C PRO A 394 1.92 19.71 -4.21
N GLY A 395 1.11 19.79 -3.16
CA GLY A 395 0.13 18.77 -2.80
C GLY A 395 0.68 17.40 -2.42
N LEU A 396 2.01 17.24 -2.29
CA LEU A 396 2.62 15.94 -1.99
C LEU A 396 2.32 15.45 -0.56
N VAL A 397 1.97 16.34 0.37
CA VAL A 397 1.59 15.94 1.73
C VAL A 397 0.09 15.67 1.79
N GLY A 398 -0.27 14.45 2.22
CA GLY A 398 -1.63 13.96 2.38
C GLY A 398 -1.63 12.44 2.28
N TRP A 399 -2.64 11.82 2.43
CA TRP A 399 -3.91 11.89 3.13
C TRP A 399 -3.72 12.03 4.64
N GLU A 400 -2.72 11.31 5.17
CA GLU A 400 -2.23 11.31 6.55
C GLU A 400 -0.72 11.51 6.55
N PHE A 401 -0.17 11.93 7.70
CA PHE A 401 1.22 12.33 7.83
C PHE A 401 1.71 12.16 9.27
N HIS A 402 3.03 12.34 9.48
CA HIS A 402 3.64 12.46 10.79
C HIS A 402 4.06 13.92 11.03
N GLY A 403 4.08 14.35 12.31
CA GLY A 403 4.65 15.62 12.74
C GLY A 403 5.72 15.38 13.81
N ASP A 404 5.71 16.07 14.89
CA ASP A 404 6.54 16.00 16.13
C ASP A 404 7.74 15.02 16.06
N PRO A 405 8.96 15.50 15.71
CA PRO A 405 10.14 14.66 15.61
C PRO A 405 10.52 14.01 16.93
N ALA A 406 11.03 12.80 16.87
CA ALA A 406 11.57 12.11 18.02
C ALA A 406 12.90 12.73 18.49
N PRO A 407 13.22 12.70 19.78
CA PRO A 407 14.51 13.16 20.30
C PRO A 407 15.61 12.12 20.06
N ILE A 408 15.84 11.76 18.80
CA ILE A 408 16.88 10.81 18.39
C ILE A 408 18.16 11.58 18.05
N PRO A 409 19.32 11.18 18.60
CA PRO A 409 20.59 11.83 18.28
C PRO A 409 20.89 11.83 16.78
N GLY A 410 21.18 12.99 16.22
CA GLY A 410 21.50 13.15 14.80
C GLY A 410 20.28 13.16 13.87
N LEU A 411 19.07 13.18 14.41
CA LEU A 411 17.87 13.34 13.60
C LEU A 411 17.85 14.75 12.98
N GLU A 412 17.50 14.78 11.70
CA GLU A 412 17.36 16.00 10.92
C GLU A 412 15.95 16.10 10.33
N VAL A 413 15.34 17.28 10.44
CA VAL A 413 14.09 17.62 9.75
C VAL A 413 14.45 18.21 8.40
N VAL A 414 14.12 17.46 7.34
CA VAL A 414 14.52 17.80 5.96
C VAL A 414 13.43 18.53 5.19
N ALA A 415 12.18 18.31 5.59
CA ALA A 415 11.04 19.08 5.10
C ALA A 415 9.98 19.22 6.20
N ALA A 416 9.27 20.34 6.20
CA ALA A 416 8.21 20.61 7.17
C ALA A 416 7.23 21.65 6.63
N GLY A 417 6.02 21.65 7.13
CA GLY A 417 5.02 22.63 6.75
C GLY A 417 3.69 22.44 7.43
N THR A 418 2.71 23.22 6.99
CA THR A 418 1.35 23.20 7.49
C THR A 418 0.46 22.37 6.56
N THR A 419 -0.48 21.65 7.14
CA THR A 419 -1.54 20.95 6.43
C THR A 419 -2.90 21.49 6.83
N VAL A 420 -3.89 21.37 5.93
CA VAL A 420 -5.27 21.77 6.19
C VAL A 420 -6.19 20.64 5.72
N ASN A 421 -7.16 20.27 6.55
CA ASN A 421 -8.17 19.29 6.18
C ASN A 421 -9.43 19.92 5.58
N SER A 422 -10.35 19.09 5.10
CA SER A 422 -11.63 19.56 4.53
C SER A 422 -12.53 20.30 5.53
N GLY A 423 -12.30 20.13 6.83
CA GLY A 423 -12.95 20.88 7.89
C GLY A 423 -12.23 22.17 8.28
N LEU A 424 -11.24 22.61 7.49
CA LEU A 424 -10.39 23.78 7.70
C LEU A 424 -9.55 23.74 9.00
N ALA A 425 -9.44 22.59 9.64
CA ALA A 425 -8.51 22.43 10.76
C ALA A 425 -7.09 22.29 10.24
N SER A 426 -6.18 23.06 10.86
CA SER A 426 -4.76 23.05 10.53
C SER A 426 -3.99 22.08 11.40
N SER A 427 -2.95 21.49 10.82
CA SER A 427 -1.95 20.68 11.48
C SER A 427 -0.58 20.96 10.88
N HIS A 428 0.42 20.17 11.26
CA HIS A 428 1.77 20.25 10.72
C HIS A 428 2.29 18.86 10.40
N TYR A 429 3.28 18.81 9.51
CA TYR A 429 4.02 17.60 9.21
C TYR A 429 5.52 17.89 9.24
N GLU A 430 6.31 16.85 9.53
CA GLU A 430 7.76 16.92 9.50
C GLU A 430 8.35 15.63 8.94
N ALA A 431 9.04 15.76 7.81
CA ALA A 431 9.81 14.68 7.21
C ALA A 431 11.21 14.65 7.84
N THR A 432 11.61 13.47 8.29
CA THR A 432 12.81 13.29 9.08
C THR A 432 13.76 12.26 8.50
N ILE A 433 15.04 12.40 8.83
CA ILE A 433 16.05 11.38 8.59
C ILE A 433 16.98 11.30 9.81
N TYR A 434 17.31 10.09 10.25
CA TYR A 434 18.27 9.92 11.34
C TYR A 434 19.25 8.77 11.06
N PRO A 435 20.51 8.85 11.58
CA PRO A 435 21.51 7.81 11.38
C PRO A 435 21.23 6.61 12.28
N GLY A 436 21.34 5.42 11.70
CA GLY A 436 21.41 4.17 12.47
C GLY A 436 22.84 3.87 12.93
N PRO A 437 23.01 2.89 13.85
CA PRO A 437 24.29 2.67 14.54
C PRO A 437 25.40 2.07 13.67
N LYS A 438 25.11 1.63 12.46
CA LYS A 438 26.07 1.02 11.54
C LYS A 438 26.25 1.78 10.23
N GLY A 439 25.95 3.08 10.22
CA GLY A 439 26.05 3.93 9.05
C GLY A 439 24.83 3.82 8.11
N ASN A 440 23.85 3.05 8.50
CA ASN A 440 22.51 3.04 7.90
C ASN A 440 21.71 4.28 8.32
N SER A 441 20.56 4.47 7.71
CA SER A 441 19.66 5.57 8.05
C SER A 441 18.20 5.15 8.00
N VAL A 442 17.37 5.88 8.73
CA VAL A 442 15.92 5.78 8.67
C VAL A 442 15.38 7.11 8.14
N PHE A 443 14.63 7.03 7.06
CA PHE A 443 13.97 8.17 6.43
C PHE A 443 12.46 8.06 6.59
N ASN A 444 11.81 9.15 6.94
CA ASN A 444 10.37 9.31 7.01
C ASN A 444 9.93 10.44 6.08
N ALA A 445 9.19 10.12 5.03
CA ALA A 445 8.65 11.10 4.09
C ALA A 445 7.50 11.92 4.67
N SER A 446 6.87 11.41 5.73
CA SER A 446 5.73 12.03 6.41
C SER A 446 4.52 12.29 5.49
N THR A 447 4.22 11.37 4.60
CA THR A 447 3.06 11.46 3.71
C THR A 447 2.70 10.12 3.09
N ILE A 448 1.41 9.82 3.02
CA ILE A 448 0.89 8.69 2.24
C ILE A 448 1.14 8.90 0.72
N PHE A 449 1.15 10.14 0.25
CA PHE A 449 1.16 10.47 -1.18
C PHE A 449 2.54 10.38 -1.87
N TRP A 450 3.59 9.98 -1.16
CA TRP A 450 4.93 9.93 -1.77
C TRP A 450 4.99 9.11 -3.07
N ALA A 451 4.33 7.95 -3.10
CA ALA A 451 4.30 7.08 -4.28
C ALA A 451 3.68 7.75 -5.51
N MET A 452 2.69 8.63 -5.32
CA MET A 452 2.05 9.39 -6.39
C MET A 452 2.98 10.43 -7.00
N GLY A 453 3.91 10.94 -6.20
CA GLY A 453 4.98 11.83 -6.67
C GLY A 453 6.06 11.11 -7.51
N LEU A 454 6.14 9.77 -7.44
CA LEU A 454 7.13 8.99 -8.18
C LEU A 454 6.67 8.62 -9.58
N SER A 455 5.43 8.15 -9.73
CA SER A 455 4.95 7.63 -11.01
C SER A 455 3.43 7.63 -11.12
N SER A 456 2.95 7.57 -12.35
CA SER A 456 1.54 7.36 -12.68
C SER A 456 1.44 6.17 -13.64
N PRO A 457 1.47 4.91 -13.11
CA PRO A 457 1.41 3.73 -13.95
C PRO A 457 0.03 3.54 -14.58
N PRO A 458 -0.09 2.70 -15.63
CA PRO A 458 -1.37 2.38 -16.24
C PRO A 458 -2.39 1.87 -15.20
N GLY A 459 -3.63 2.34 -15.29
CA GLY A 459 -4.71 1.92 -14.39
C GLY A 459 -4.62 2.44 -12.97
N HIS A 460 -3.60 3.23 -12.62
CA HIS A 460 -3.54 3.91 -11.35
C HIS A 460 -4.50 5.10 -11.34
N ILE A 461 -5.22 5.24 -10.25
CA ILE A 461 -6.18 6.32 -10.05
C ILE A 461 -5.73 7.11 -8.83
N LEU A 462 -5.52 8.40 -9.04
CA LEU A 462 -5.14 9.31 -7.96
C LEU A 462 -6.24 9.36 -6.90
N PRO A 463 -5.88 9.25 -5.62
CA PRO A 463 -6.84 9.38 -4.53
C PRO A 463 -7.37 10.82 -4.44
N PHE A 464 -8.45 10.98 -3.69
CA PHE A 464 -8.97 12.29 -3.33
C PHE A 464 -7.93 13.07 -2.51
N VAL A 465 -7.79 14.36 -2.79
CA VAL A 465 -6.96 15.31 -2.03
C VAL A 465 -7.84 16.35 -1.34
N HIS A 466 -7.53 16.70 -0.11
CA HIS A 466 -8.35 17.58 0.73
C HIS A 466 -8.53 18.99 0.16
N ASP A 467 -7.54 19.50 -0.55
CA ASP A 467 -7.52 20.85 -1.14
C ASP A 467 -7.82 20.88 -2.64
N GLY A 468 -8.07 19.70 -3.24
CA GLY A 468 -8.39 19.58 -4.67
C GLY A 468 -7.24 19.91 -5.62
N ARG A 469 -6.01 20.12 -5.12
CA ARG A 469 -4.84 20.41 -5.98
C ARG A 469 -4.40 19.16 -6.74
N PRO A 470 -3.89 19.30 -7.98
CA PRO A 470 -3.33 18.18 -8.72
C PRO A 470 -2.14 17.59 -7.98
N LEU A 471 -2.12 16.27 -7.89
CA LEU A 471 -1.00 15.48 -7.42
C LEU A 471 -0.55 14.56 -8.56
N GLY A 472 0.75 14.43 -8.78
CA GLY A 472 1.29 13.57 -9.81
C GLY A 472 2.81 13.49 -9.77
N PRO A 473 3.44 12.78 -10.71
CA PRO A 473 4.88 12.60 -10.74
C PRO A 473 5.64 13.91 -10.79
N ASP A 474 6.67 14.01 -9.95
CA ASP A 474 7.57 15.17 -9.88
C ASP A 474 9.02 14.67 -9.91
N PRO A 475 9.86 15.16 -10.82
CA PRO A 475 11.24 14.70 -10.96
C PRO A 475 12.10 14.95 -9.71
N ARG A 476 11.71 15.87 -8.85
CA ARG A 476 12.39 16.11 -7.57
C ARG A 476 12.12 14.99 -6.57
N VAL A 477 10.90 14.44 -6.54
CA VAL A 477 10.55 13.24 -5.74
C VAL A 477 11.34 12.03 -6.22
N GLU A 478 11.41 11.82 -7.54
CA GLU A 478 12.23 10.75 -8.13
C GLU A 478 13.72 10.92 -7.75
N ARG A 479 14.25 12.16 -7.80
CA ARG A 479 15.65 12.42 -7.46
C ARG A 479 15.94 12.17 -5.98
N ILE A 480 15.11 12.65 -5.06
CA ILE A 480 15.25 12.42 -3.62
C ILE A 480 15.23 10.93 -3.32
N THR A 481 14.27 10.20 -3.88
CA THR A 481 14.16 8.74 -3.68
C THR A 481 15.38 8.01 -4.24
N SER A 482 15.84 8.40 -5.43
CA SER A 482 17.04 7.83 -6.05
C SER A 482 18.29 8.08 -5.21
N ASN A 483 18.45 9.27 -4.62
CA ASN A 483 19.59 9.60 -3.76
C ASN A 483 19.59 8.75 -2.49
N LEU A 484 18.42 8.56 -1.84
CA LEU A 484 18.27 7.69 -0.70
C LEU A 484 18.68 6.26 -1.03
N LEU A 485 18.09 5.66 -2.06
CA LEU A 485 18.38 4.29 -2.46
C LEU A 485 19.83 4.11 -2.93
N ALA A 486 20.37 5.05 -3.70
CA ALA A 486 21.76 5.00 -4.14
C ALA A 486 22.76 5.00 -2.98
N ARG A 487 22.45 5.70 -1.88
CA ARG A 487 23.29 5.69 -0.68
C ARG A 487 23.14 4.40 0.12
N TRP A 488 21.93 3.88 0.23
CA TRP A 488 21.65 2.64 0.99
C TRP A 488 22.21 1.38 0.34
N LEU A 489 22.34 1.38 -0.98
CA LEU A 489 22.74 0.21 -1.75
C LEU A 489 24.25 0.14 -2.04
N LYS A 490 25.00 1.14 -1.61
CA LYS A 490 26.47 1.10 -1.61
C LYS A 490 26.97 0.07 -0.61
#